data_5b75f3356fa4748c58c7cd4cb9d71691
#
_entry.id   5b75f3356fa4748c58c7cd4cb9d71691
#
_cell.length_a   1.000
_cell.length_b   1.000
_cell.length_c   1.000
_cell.angle_alpha   90.00
_cell.angle_beta   90.00
_cell.angle_gamma   90.00
#
_symmetry.space_group_name_H-M   'P 1'
#
loop_
_entity.id
_entity.type
_entity.pdbx_description
1 polymer ?
#
loop_
_entity_poly.entity_id
_entity_poly.type
_entity_poly.pdbx_seq_one_letter_code
_entity_poly.pdbx_strand_id
1 'polypeptide(L)'
;MKAIVRQSYLDKIAKYLGKDTIIIIVGQRRVGKSYTLRLFRDKVAEDIRANIIFIDKEKHEFGDIQTDRDLNAYIDERRDKTKTNYILVDEVQDIEGFENSIRGYYEEPDIEIIVTGSSSNMLSGDLANKIGGRYKEIFVQALSYEEFMEFHELPDSDDTLAKYIQFGGLPGLKKIGLDEQDAREYQTDVYSTVLLKDVIKRNNIRNVPFLENLAHFLADNAGKIISANSIAKYMRSQGENITSTAIINYAKYLCESYMIHKVNRYDIHGRKIFESNDKFYFEDNGIRNSLVGGSRERDIEKVIENIIYNHLVRLGYEVMVGQLQAGEIDFVCTKAKGERIYVQASYIIADDNTYEREFGNLRAIKDNYPKYVISMTPLVTKSDDNGITHLHLRRFLTNGLER
;
A
#
# COMPACT_ATOMS: atom_id res chain seq x y z
N MET A 1 -5.06 9.76 -24.79
CA MET A 1 -4.70 8.52 -24.09
C MET A 1 -5.97 7.98 -23.45
N LYS A 2 -6.35 6.72 -23.72
CA LYS A 2 -7.56 6.12 -23.15
C LYS A 2 -7.40 6.03 -21.63
N ALA A 3 -8.37 6.51 -20.88
CA ALA A 3 -8.33 6.43 -19.42
C ALA A 3 -8.48 4.96 -19.01
N ILE A 4 -7.54 4.45 -18.23
CA ILE A 4 -7.59 3.08 -17.75
C ILE A 4 -8.35 3.09 -16.42
N VAL A 5 -9.46 2.37 -16.39
CA VAL A 5 -10.38 2.36 -15.26
C VAL A 5 -10.00 1.24 -14.31
N ARG A 6 -9.58 1.60 -13.08
CA ARG A 6 -9.36 0.64 -12.00
C ARG A 6 -10.70 0.30 -11.34
N GLN A 7 -11.51 -0.54 -12.05
CA GLN A 7 -12.91 -0.81 -11.74
C GLN A 7 -13.12 -1.30 -10.30
N SER A 8 -12.19 -2.10 -9.77
CA SER A 8 -12.28 -2.64 -8.41
C SER A 8 -12.40 -1.57 -7.31
N TYR A 9 -11.77 -0.39 -7.52
CA TYR A 9 -11.88 0.72 -6.57
C TYR A 9 -13.21 1.46 -6.71
N LEU A 10 -13.71 1.65 -7.95
CA LEU A 10 -15.03 2.25 -8.19
C LEU A 10 -16.14 1.38 -7.58
N ASP A 11 -16.03 0.06 -7.70
CA ASP A 11 -16.99 -0.88 -7.10
C ASP A 11 -16.94 -0.83 -5.56
N LYS A 12 -15.73 -0.70 -4.99
CA LYS A 12 -15.58 -0.52 -3.54
C LYS A 12 -16.22 0.79 -3.05
N ILE A 13 -16.09 1.90 -3.80
CA ILE A 13 -16.76 3.17 -3.50
C ILE A 13 -18.29 2.97 -3.59
N ALA A 14 -18.79 2.47 -4.73
CA ALA A 14 -20.21 2.28 -4.96
C ALA A 14 -20.89 1.39 -3.90
N LYS A 15 -20.19 0.42 -3.36
CA LYS A 15 -20.69 -0.48 -2.30
C LYS A 15 -21.13 0.27 -1.03
N TYR A 16 -20.54 1.42 -0.73
CA TYR A 16 -20.77 2.16 0.52
C TYR A 16 -21.63 3.41 0.33
N LEU A 17 -22.02 3.76 -0.89
CA LEU A 17 -22.97 4.84 -1.14
C LEU A 17 -24.33 4.51 -0.54
N GLY A 18 -25.03 5.53 -0.01
CA GLY A 18 -26.32 5.40 0.63
C GLY A 18 -26.29 4.63 1.95
N LYS A 19 -25.14 4.53 2.63
CA LYS A 19 -24.98 3.76 3.88
C LYS A 19 -24.52 4.63 5.06
N ASP A 20 -24.80 5.90 5.01
CA ASP A 20 -24.35 6.84 6.06
C ASP A 20 -22.89 6.64 6.44
N THR A 21 -22.02 6.60 5.44
CA THR A 21 -20.60 6.26 5.62
C THR A 21 -19.73 7.21 4.81
N ILE A 22 -18.81 7.88 5.46
CA ILE A 22 -17.79 8.70 4.79
C ILE A 22 -16.79 7.77 4.12
N ILE A 23 -16.52 7.99 2.84
CA ILE A 23 -15.53 7.20 2.10
C ILE A 23 -14.22 7.98 2.04
N ILE A 24 -13.15 7.33 2.51
CA ILE A 24 -11.81 7.92 2.54
C ILE A 24 -10.87 7.09 1.68
N ILE A 25 -10.43 7.66 0.56
CA ILE A 25 -9.51 7.04 -0.37
C ILE A 25 -8.08 7.39 0.08
N VAL A 26 -7.33 6.40 0.52
CA VAL A 26 -5.97 6.57 1.05
C VAL A 26 -4.94 5.78 0.24
N GLY A 27 -3.68 6.07 0.46
CA GLY A 27 -2.55 5.39 -0.18
C GLY A 27 -1.40 6.33 -0.45
N GLN A 28 -0.27 5.79 -0.84
CA GLN A 28 0.95 6.53 -1.16
C GLN A 28 0.68 7.63 -2.23
N ARG A 29 1.50 8.68 -2.26
CA ARG A 29 1.46 9.63 -3.37
C ARG A 29 1.73 8.95 -4.72
N ARG A 30 1.08 9.44 -5.78
CA ARG A 30 1.25 8.98 -7.17
C ARG A 30 0.72 7.59 -7.50
N VAL A 31 0.00 6.91 -6.59
CA VAL A 31 -0.66 5.60 -6.89
C VAL A 31 -2.00 5.72 -7.62
N GLY A 32 -2.53 6.95 -7.79
CA GLY A 32 -3.74 7.21 -8.58
C GLY A 32 -5.02 7.49 -7.77
N LYS A 33 -4.92 7.93 -6.50
CA LYS A 33 -6.08 8.32 -5.67
C LYS A 33 -6.95 9.39 -6.34
N SER A 34 -6.35 10.53 -6.67
CA SER A 34 -7.02 11.66 -7.36
C SER A 34 -7.66 11.24 -8.68
N TYR A 35 -7.01 10.32 -9.39
CA TYR A 35 -7.55 9.78 -10.64
C TYR A 35 -8.78 8.91 -10.38
N THR A 36 -8.75 8.06 -9.36
CA THR A 36 -9.90 7.25 -8.93
C THR A 36 -11.09 8.14 -8.53
N LEU A 37 -10.83 9.22 -7.78
CA LEU A 37 -11.86 10.19 -7.39
C LEU A 37 -12.47 10.90 -8.61
N ARG A 38 -11.67 11.29 -9.60
CA ARG A 38 -12.13 11.92 -10.85
C ARG A 38 -12.95 10.94 -11.70
N LEU A 39 -12.54 9.69 -11.83
CA LEU A 39 -13.32 8.66 -12.51
C LEU A 39 -14.66 8.42 -11.84
N PHE A 40 -14.69 8.41 -10.50
CA PHE A 40 -15.93 8.31 -9.75
C PHE A 40 -16.83 9.52 -9.99
N ARG A 41 -16.29 10.75 -9.94
CA ARG A 41 -17.00 11.99 -10.29
C ARG A 41 -17.65 11.89 -11.66
N ASP A 42 -16.89 11.48 -12.67
CA ASP A 42 -17.36 11.42 -14.06
C ASP A 42 -18.49 10.37 -14.20
N LYS A 43 -18.40 9.25 -13.49
CA LYS A 43 -19.46 8.23 -13.44
C LYS A 43 -20.74 8.73 -12.77
N VAL A 44 -20.62 9.47 -11.66
CA VAL A 44 -21.78 10.03 -10.95
C VAL A 44 -22.43 11.16 -11.74
N ALA A 45 -21.66 11.91 -12.54
CA ALA A 45 -22.18 12.98 -13.40
C ALA A 45 -23.19 12.50 -14.46
N GLU A 46 -23.26 11.19 -14.71
CA GLU A 46 -24.26 10.59 -15.61
C GLU A 46 -25.67 10.54 -14.98
N ASP A 47 -25.79 10.63 -13.63
CA ASP A 47 -27.10 10.67 -12.94
C ASP A 47 -27.59 12.13 -12.85
N ILE A 48 -28.72 12.43 -13.50
CA ILE A 48 -29.35 13.76 -13.48
C ILE A 48 -29.74 14.22 -12.05
N ARG A 49 -29.90 13.29 -11.12
CA ARG A 49 -30.23 13.59 -9.71
C ARG A 49 -29.00 13.91 -8.87
N ALA A 50 -27.81 13.73 -9.41
CA ALA A 50 -26.58 14.07 -8.72
C ALA A 50 -26.28 15.57 -8.82
N ASN A 51 -25.84 16.15 -7.70
CA ASN A 51 -25.16 17.43 -7.66
C ASN A 51 -23.74 17.17 -7.19
N ILE A 52 -22.74 17.62 -7.95
CA ILE A 52 -21.33 17.32 -7.67
C ILE A 52 -20.62 18.57 -7.18
N ILE A 53 -20.10 18.52 -5.96
CA ILE A 53 -19.27 19.56 -5.36
C ILE A 53 -17.87 18.98 -5.29
N PHE A 54 -17.03 19.30 -6.29
CA PHE A 54 -15.67 18.76 -6.43
C PHE A 54 -14.62 19.82 -6.09
N ILE A 55 -13.72 19.49 -5.17
CA ILE A 55 -12.62 20.35 -4.71
C ILE A 55 -11.31 19.57 -4.87
N ASP A 56 -10.36 20.17 -5.58
CA ASP A 56 -9.04 19.61 -5.84
C ASP A 56 -7.96 20.56 -5.27
N LYS A 57 -7.47 20.25 -4.09
CA LYS A 57 -6.52 21.13 -3.36
C LYS A 57 -5.15 21.28 -4.04
N GLU A 58 -4.83 20.44 -5.03
CA GLU A 58 -3.64 20.64 -5.84
C GLU A 58 -3.83 21.72 -6.93
N LYS A 59 -5.09 22.17 -7.17
CA LYS A 59 -5.38 23.19 -8.17
C LYS A 59 -5.49 24.59 -7.57
N HIS A 60 -4.96 25.56 -8.29
CA HIS A 60 -4.95 26.97 -7.90
C HIS A 60 -6.35 27.54 -7.65
N GLU A 61 -7.36 27.12 -8.40
CA GLU A 61 -8.75 27.59 -8.27
C GLU A 61 -9.38 27.34 -6.89
N PHE A 62 -8.85 26.37 -6.11
CA PHE A 62 -9.30 26.03 -4.76
C PHE A 62 -8.33 26.50 -3.68
N GLY A 63 -7.38 27.38 -4.03
CA GLY A 63 -6.37 27.89 -3.12
C GLY A 63 -6.96 28.63 -1.90
N ASP A 64 -8.11 29.29 -2.08
CA ASP A 64 -8.78 30.09 -1.02
C ASP A 64 -9.52 29.23 0.00
N ILE A 65 -9.75 27.94 -0.28
CA ILE A 65 -10.39 27.02 0.68
C ILE A 65 -9.30 26.46 1.62
N GLN A 66 -9.00 27.18 2.70
CA GLN A 66 -7.93 26.81 3.62
C GLN A 66 -8.42 26.26 4.95
N THR A 67 -9.63 26.61 5.36
CA THR A 67 -10.21 26.23 6.66
C THR A 67 -11.54 25.50 6.50
N ASP A 68 -12.03 24.89 7.57
CA ASP A 68 -13.36 24.29 7.64
C ASP A 68 -14.46 25.32 7.31
N ARG A 69 -14.29 26.59 7.69
CA ARG A 69 -15.24 27.67 7.37
C ARG A 69 -15.32 27.95 5.87
N ASP A 70 -14.17 28.01 5.21
CA ASP A 70 -14.12 28.22 3.77
C ASP A 70 -14.74 27.04 3.03
N LEU A 71 -14.46 25.83 3.50
CA LEU A 71 -15.05 24.60 2.97
C LEU A 71 -16.57 24.59 3.11
N ASN A 72 -17.08 24.94 4.28
CA ASN A 72 -18.52 25.03 4.54
C ASN A 72 -19.18 26.08 3.64
N ALA A 73 -18.61 27.28 3.55
CA ALA A 73 -19.14 28.34 2.69
C ALA A 73 -19.21 27.88 1.22
N TYR A 74 -18.18 27.21 0.73
CA TYR A 74 -18.11 26.68 -0.63
C TYR A 74 -19.17 25.60 -0.89
N ILE A 75 -19.38 24.69 0.07
CA ILE A 75 -20.40 23.63 0.01
C ILE A 75 -21.80 24.24 0.05
N ASP A 76 -22.08 25.11 1.01
CA ASP A 76 -23.43 25.71 1.22
C ASP A 76 -23.89 26.52 0.01
N GLU A 77 -22.98 27.22 -0.66
CA GLU A 77 -23.28 27.99 -1.87
C GLU A 77 -23.71 27.07 -3.06
N ARG A 78 -23.22 25.81 -3.07
CA ARG A 78 -23.38 24.87 -4.20
C ARG A 78 -24.31 23.71 -3.93
N ARG A 79 -24.74 23.54 -2.69
CA ARG A 79 -25.65 22.46 -2.28
C ARG A 79 -27.05 22.66 -2.90
N ASP A 80 -27.58 21.62 -3.50
CA ASP A 80 -28.95 21.53 -4.01
C ASP A 80 -29.72 20.49 -3.17
N LYS A 81 -30.58 20.96 -2.27
CA LYS A 81 -31.39 20.11 -1.36
C LYS A 81 -32.41 19.23 -2.08
N THR A 82 -32.60 19.41 -3.38
CA THR A 82 -33.52 18.59 -4.21
C THR A 82 -32.79 17.39 -4.84
N LYS A 83 -31.47 17.32 -4.69
CA LYS A 83 -30.60 16.31 -5.29
C LYS A 83 -29.73 15.61 -4.26
N THR A 84 -29.12 14.50 -4.64
CA THR A 84 -28.03 13.91 -3.88
C THR A 84 -26.74 14.69 -4.14
N ASN A 85 -26.17 15.29 -3.10
CA ASN A 85 -24.96 16.10 -3.19
C ASN A 85 -23.74 15.22 -2.90
N TYR A 86 -22.87 15.06 -3.89
CA TYR A 86 -21.61 14.36 -3.77
C TYR A 86 -20.50 15.35 -3.46
N ILE A 87 -20.05 15.40 -2.21
CA ILE A 87 -18.92 16.22 -1.77
C ILE A 87 -17.65 15.41 -1.99
N LEU A 88 -16.88 15.79 -3.00
CA LEU A 88 -15.65 15.12 -3.42
C LEU A 88 -14.45 16.04 -3.17
N VAL A 89 -13.59 15.69 -2.21
CA VAL A 89 -12.42 16.53 -1.87
C VAL A 89 -11.13 15.74 -2.08
N ASP A 90 -10.30 16.21 -2.99
CA ASP A 90 -8.97 15.65 -3.23
C ASP A 90 -7.93 16.34 -2.33
N GLU A 91 -7.06 15.55 -1.66
CA GLU A 91 -6.06 15.97 -0.67
C GLU A 91 -6.68 16.80 0.47
N VAL A 92 -7.72 16.28 1.11
CA VAL A 92 -8.53 16.99 2.11
C VAL A 92 -7.72 17.47 3.33
N GLN A 93 -6.58 16.84 3.64
CA GLN A 93 -5.68 17.24 4.73
C GLN A 93 -5.03 18.62 4.52
N ASP A 94 -5.12 19.17 3.32
CA ASP A 94 -4.64 20.53 3.04
C ASP A 94 -5.67 21.62 3.40
N ILE A 95 -6.78 21.23 4.05
CA ILE A 95 -7.80 22.13 4.62
C ILE A 95 -7.77 21.98 6.14
N GLU A 96 -7.46 23.05 6.86
CA GLU A 96 -7.39 23.06 8.32
C GLU A 96 -8.78 22.85 8.92
N GLY A 97 -8.91 21.87 9.84
CA GLY A 97 -10.17 21.58 10.52
C GLY A 97 -11.23 20.90 9.65
N PHE A 98 -10.88 20.38 8.49
CA PHE A 98 -11.82 19.71 7.56
C PHE A 98 -12.71 18.67 8.23
N GLU A 99 -12.23 18.05 9.32
CA GLU A 99 -12.98 17.04 10.08
C GLU A 99 -14.28 17.60 10.68
N ASN A 100 -14.30 18.90 11.04
CA ASN A 100 -15.50 19.54 11.56
C ASN A 100 -16.56 19.69 10.46
N SER A 101 -16.14 20.08 9.26
CA SER A 101 -17.01 20.16 8.07
C SER A 101 -17.59 18.79 7.71
N ILE A 102 -16.74 17.77 7.58
CA ILE A 102 -17.17 16.41 7.27
C ILE A 102 -18.19 15.90 8.29
N ARG A 103 -17.94 16.13 9.59
CA ARG A 103 -18.87 15.76 10.65
C ARG A 103 -20.19 16.53 10.56
N GLY A 104 -20.16 17.82 10.22
CA GLY A 104 -21.36 18.64 10.08
C GLY A 104 -22.28 18.19 8.95
N TYR A 105 -21.71 17.82 7.83
CA TYR A 105 -22.49 17.37 6.66
C TYR A 105 -22.83 15.88 6.65
N TYR A 106 -22.10 15.06 7.39
CA TYR A 106 -22.27 13.62 7.40
C TYR A 106 -23.69 13.15 7.77
N GLU A 107 -24.38 13.87 8.66
CA GLU A 107 -25.74 13.50 9.13
C GLU A 107 -26.86 14.00 8.19
N GLU A 108 -26.52 14.70 7.11
CA GLU A 108 -27.48 15.23 6.16
C GLU A 108 -27.86 14.17 5.12
N PRO A 109 -29.16 13.83 4.97
CA PRO A 109 -29.59 12.69 4.17
C PRO A 109 -29.41 12.85 2.65
N ASP A 110 -29.14 14.06 2.20
CA ASP A 110 -28.90 14.41 0.80
C ASP A 110 -27.40 14.50 0.46
N ILE A 111 -26.51 14.08 1.36
CA ILE A 111 -25.05 14.25 1.19
C ILE A 111 -24.31 12.92 1.23
N GLU A 112 -23.45 12.71 0.23
CA GLU A 112 -22.45 11.66 0.14
C GLU A 112 -21.06 12.29 0.17
N ILE A 113 -20.17 11.79 1.05
CA ILE A 113 -18.83 12.38 1.24
C ILE A 113 -17.76 11.38 0.84
N ILE A 114 -16.93 11.76 -0.14
CA ILE A 114 -15.77 11.00 -0.58
C ILE A 114 -14.54 11.91 -0.59
N VAL A 115 -13.54 11.59 0.20
CA VAL A 115 -12.32 12.39 0.29
C VAL A 115 -11.09 11.55 -0.01
N THR A 116 -10.01 12.19 -0.46
CA THR A 116 -8.71 11.52 -0.59
C THR A 116 -7.67 12.10 0.37
N GLY A 117 -6.68 11.29 0.69
CA GLY A 117 -5.50 11.73 1.41
C GLY A 117 -4.29 10.80 1.30
N SER A 118 -3.12 11.38 1.49
CA SER A 118 -1.83 10.68 1.34
C SER A 118 -1.20 10.22 2.66
N SER A 119 -1.97 10.22 3.76
CA SER A 119 -1.45 9.82 5.07
C SER A 119 -2.48 9.10 5.92
N SER A 120 -2.02 8.05 6.62
CA SER A 120 -2.84 7.32 7.59
C SER A 120 -3.18 8.14 8.84
N ASN A 121 -2.41 9.20 9.13
CA ASN A 121 -2.71 10.10 10.25
C ASN A 121 -4.04 10.83 10.10
N MET A 122 -4.56 10.97 8.89
CA MET A 122 -5.92 11.46 8.69
C MET A 122 -6.97 10.62 9.40
N LEU A 123 -6.69 9.32 9.56
CA LEU A 123 -7.60 8.33 10.13
C LEU A 123 -7.27 8.00 11.59
N SER A 124 -6.08 8.40 12.07
CA SER A 124 -5.64 8.14 13.44
C SER A 124 -6.06 9.25 14.38
N GLY A 125 -6.75 8.89 15.44
CA GLY A 125 -7.03 9.79 16.56
C GLY A 125 -8.21 10.75 16.33
N ASP A 126 -7.94 11.96 15.86
CA ASP A 126 -8.94 13.05 15.84
C ASP A 126 -10.10 12.79 14.87
N LEU A 127 -9.84 12.35 13.65
CA LEU A 127 -10.91 12.06 12.70
C LEU A 127 -11.73 10.86 13.15
N ALA A 128 -11.07 9.73 13.50
CA ALA A 128 -11.77 8.53 13.98
C ALA A 128 -12.63 8.83 15.22
N ASN A 129 -12.11 9.65 16.15
CA ASN A 129 -12.85 10.07 17.35
C ASN A 129 -13.99 11.02 17.02
N LYS A 130 -13.77 12.01 16.13
CA LYS A 130 -14.78 13.01 15.75
C LYS A 130 -15.92 12.42 14.93
N ILE A 131 -15.65 11.44 14.07
CA ILE A 131 -16.66 10.81 13.18
C ILE A 131 -17.25 9.53 13.81
N GLY A 132 -16.74 9.10 14.98
CA GLY A 132 -17.29 7.93 15.69
C GLY A 132 -17.16 6.61 14.91
N GLY A 133 -16.12 6.46 14.08
CA GLY A 133 -15.89 5.23 13.30
C GLY A 133 -16.80 5.05 12.07
N ARG A 134 -17.60 6.06 11.71
CA ARG A 134 -18.55 6.03 10.59
C ARG A 134 -17.89 6.36 9.25
N TYR A 135 -16.76 5.73 8.97
CA TYR A 135 -16.04 5.88 7.71
C TYR A 135 -15.59 4.54 7.15
N LYS A 136 -15.36 4.52 5.87
CA LYS A 136 -14.78 3.38 5.16
C LYS A 136 -13.52 3.80 4.45
N GLU A 137 -12.42 3.19 4.84
CA GLU A 137 -11.15 3.35 4.16
C GLU A 137 -11.09 2.48 2.91
N ILE A 138 -10.68 3.09 1.79
CA ILE A 138 -10.34 2.42 0.54
C ILE A 138 -8.87 2.68 0.26
N PHE A 139 -8.05 1.69 0.53
CA PHE A 139 -6.61 1.76 0.29
C PHE A 139 -6.31 1.49 -1.18
N VAL A 140 -5.75 2.50 -1.86
CA VAL A 140 -5.33 2.46 -3.27
C VAL A 140 -3.83 2.19 -3.31
N GLN A 141 -3.48 1.03 -3.87
CA GLN A 141 -2.10 0.59 -4.06
C GLN A 141 -1.53 1.03 -5.42
N ALA A 142 -0.21 0.94 -5.57
CA ALA A 142 0.45 0.97 -6.87
C ALA A 142 -0.18 -0.08 -7.81
N LEU A 143 0.05 -0.03 -9.11
CA LEU A 143 -0.55 -0.97 -10.06
C LEU A 143 -0.21 -2.43 -9.70
N SER A 144 -1.18 -3.34 -9.81
CA SER A 144 -0.90 -4.77 -9.83
C SER A 144 -0.18 -5.16 -11.12
N TYR A 145 0.32 -6.39 -11.20
CA TYR A 145 0.91 -6.90 -12.43
C TYR A 145 -0.08 -6.86 -13.60
N GLU A 146 -1.34 -7.25 -13.39
CA GLU A 146 -2.39 -7.18 -14.42
C GLU A 146 -2.67 -5.74 -14.84
N GLU A 147 -2.82 -4.82 -13.88
CA GLU A 147 -2.98 -3.39 -14.15
C GLU A 147 -1.75 -2.82 -14.87
N PHE A 148 -0.53 -3.24 -14.50
CA PHE A 148 0.72 -2.85 -15.17
C PHE A 148 0.73 -3.29 -16.64
N MET A 149 0.35 -4.53 -16.93
CA MET A 149 0.23 -5.03 -18.30
C MET A 149 -0.76 -4.17 -19.11
N GLU A 150 -1.94 -3.93 -18.56
CA GLU A 150 -2.97 -3.11 -19.21
C GLU A 150 -2.50 -1.68 -19.44
N PHE A 151 -1.90 -1.04 -18.41
CA PHE A 151 -1.40 0.34 -18.50
C PHE A 151 -0.31 0.49 -19.54
N HIS A 152 0.61 -0.45 -19.62
CA HIS A 152 1.75 -0.40 -20.56
C HIS A 152 1.48 -1.08 -21.89
N GLU A 153 0.28 -1.68 -22.07
CA GLU A 153 -0.12 -2.42 -23.28
C GLU A 153 0.87 -3.56 -23.59
N LEU A 154 1.28 -4.30 -22.52
CA LEU A 154 2.23 -5.38 -22.58
C LEU A 154 1.52 -6.75 -22.45
N PRO A 155 2.02 -7.80 -23.14
CA PRO A 155 1.47 -9.15 -22.99
C PRO A 155 1.86 -9.78 -21.65
N ASP A 156 1.13 -10.80 -21.21
CA ASP A 156 1.54 -11.64 -20.09
C ASP A 156 2.75 -12.53 -20.52
N SER A 157 3.94 -12.14 -20.07
CA SER A 157 5.20 -12.81 -20.41
C SER A 157 6.23 -12.68 -19.29
N ASP A 158 7.29 -13.48 -19.33
CA ASP A 158 8.41 -13.39 -18.39
C ASP A 158 9.16 -12.05 -18.51
N ASP A 159 9.27 -11.50 -19.73
CA ASP A 159 9.85 -10.17 -19.94
C ASP A 159 9.01 -9.07 -19.27
N THR A 160 7.69 -9.14 -19.39
CA THR A 160 6.80 -8.20 -18.73
C THR A 160 6.86 -8.33 -17.20
N LEU A 161 6.93 -9.54 -16.69
CA LEU A 161 7.12 -9.78 -15.25
C LEU A 161 8.47 -9.22 -14.79
N ALA A 162 9.55 -9.41 -15.54
CA ALA A 162 10.86 -8.83 -15.24
C ALA A 162 10.81 -7.29 -15.19
N LYS A 163 10.09 -6.66 -16.12
CA LYS A 163 9.85 -5.20 -16.10
C LYS A 163 9.07 -4.77 -14.87
N TYR A 164 8.02 -5.49 -14.49
CA TYR A 164 7.24 -5.19 -13.29
C TYR A 164 8.08 -5.32 -12.01
N ILE A 165 8.89 -6.37 -11.90
CA ILE A 165 9.83 -6.57 -10.80
C ILE A 165 10.83 -5.40 -10.73
N GLN A 166 11.29 -4.93 -11.89
CA GLN A 166 12.29 -3.86 -11.99
C GLN A 166 11.72 -2.48 -11.68
N PHE A 167 10.63 -2.13 -12.35
CA PHE A 167 10.12 -0.75 -12.39
C PHE A 167 8.99 -0.50 -11.39
N GLY A 168 8.40 -1.56 -10.80
CA GLY A 168 7.25 -1.40 -9.91
C GLY A 168 5.97 -1.01 -10.64
N GLY A 169 5.01 -0.49 -9.89
CA GLY A 169 3.65 -0.23 -10.34
C GLY A 169 3.21 1.24 -10.27
N LEU A 170 4.11 2.22 -10.28
CA LEU A 170 3.68 3.62 -10.27
C LEU A 170 3.00 4.01 -11.60
N PRO A 171 1.72 4.46 -11.60
CA PRO A 171 1.00 4.78 -12.84
C PRO A 171 1.68 5.84 -13.72
N GLY A 172 2.46 6.73 -13.13
CA GLY A 172 3.17 7.79 -13.86
C GLY A 172 4.19 7.28 -14.86
N LEU A 173 4.72 6.07 -14.67
CA LEU A 173 5.65 5.41 -15.59
C LEU A 173 5.07 5.23 -17.00
N LYS A 174 3.74 5.18 -17.16
CA LYS A 174 3.11 5.15 -18.50
C LYS A 174 3.49 6.37 -19.35
N LYS A 175 3.72 7.53 -18.74
CA LYS A 175 4.10 8.76 -19.44
C LYS A 175 5.62 8.90 -19.60
N ILE A 176 6.36 8.43 -18.59
CA ILE A 176 7.83 8.53 -18.56
C ILE A 176 8.44 7.48 -19.48
N GLY A 177 7.89 6.28 -19.51
CA GLY A 177 8.43 5.09 -20.18
C GLY A 177 9.05 4.10 -19.19
N LEU A 178 9.46 2.94 -19.74
CA LEU A 178 10.14 1.89 -19.00
C LEU A 178 11.64 1.82 -19.39
N ASP A 179 12.25 3.00 -19.65
CA ASP A 179 13.70 3.13 -19.69
C ASP A 179 14.26 3.13 -18.25
N GLU A 180 15.42 2.53 -18.06
CA GLU A 180 15.98 2.36 -16.71
C GLU A 180 16.36 3.67 -16.04
N GLN A 181 16.95 4.59 -16.80
CA GLN A 181 17.39 5.88 -16.27
C GLN A 181 16.18 6.77 -15.95
N ASP A 182 15.30 6.95 -16.92
CA ASP A 182 14.11 7.82 -16.80
C ASP A 182 13.18 7.32 -15.69
N ALA A 183 12.94 6.02 -15.63
CA ALA A 183 12.12 5.42 -14.59
C ALA A 183 12.73 5.61 -13.19
N ARG A 184 14.04 5.43 -13.05
CA ARG A 184 14.75 5.61 -11.79
C ARG A 184 14.73 7.08 -11.33
N GLU A 185 14.94 8.02 -12.23
CA GLU A 185 14.83 9.45 -11.93
C GLU A 185 13.43 9.79 -11.42
N TYR A 186 12.39 9.37 -12.15
CA TYR A 186 11.01 9.57 -11.73
C TYR A 186 10.70 8.97 -10.36
N GLN A 187 11.15 7.75 -10.07
CA GLN A 187 10.93 7.07 -8.79
C GLN A 187 11.64 7.80 -7.65
N THR A 188 12.85 8.30 -7.89
CA THR A 188 13.61 9.12 -6.94
C THR A 188 12.90 10.44 -6.66
N ASP A 189 12.32 11.08 -7.66
CA ASP A 189 11.52 12.30 -7.51
C ASP A 189 10.24 12.05 -6.69
N VAL A 190 9.57 10.93 -6.95
CA VAL A 190 8.40 10.52 -6.15
C VAL A 190 8.79 10.27 -4.71
N TYR A 191 9.87 9.50 -4.46
CA TYR A 191 10.41 9.28 -3.13
C TYR A 191 10.72 10.59 -2.40
N SER A 192 11.46 11.49 -3.04
CA SER A 192 11.83 12.79 -2.49
C SER A 192 10.59 13.63 -2.16
N THR A 193 9.58 13.60 -3.01
CA THR A 193 8.31 14.32 -2.78
C THR A 193 7.56 13.76 -1.57
N VAL A 194 7.45 12.42 -1.45
CA VAL A 194 6.83 11.76 -0.29
C VAL A 194 7.59 12.10 0.98
N LEU A 195 8.92 11.98 0.95
CA LEU A 195 9.76 12.26 2.10
C LEU A 195 9.62 13.71 2.57
N LEU A 196 9.72 14.67 1.67
CA LEU A 196 9.65 16.11 2.00
C LEU A 196 8.25 16.53 2.47
N LYS A 197 7.21 16.18 1.73
CA LYS A 197 5.83 16.67 2.00
C LYS A 197 5.14 15.86 3.09
N ASP A 198 5.17 14.55 3.00
CA ASP A 198 4.32 13.69 3.84
C ASP A 198 5.02 13.24 5.13
N VAL A 199 6.36 13.23 5.14
CA VAL A 199 7.12 12.80 6.32
C VAL A 199 7.77 13.99 7.02
N ILE A 200 8.68 14.72 6.37
CA ILE A 200 9.48 15.78 7.01
C ILE A 200 8.62 16.95 7.44
N LYS A 201 7.89 17.57 6.50
CA LYS A 201 7.09 18.78 6.76
C LYS A 201 5.99 18.51 7.78
N ARG A 202 5.29 17.38 7.65
CA ARG A 202 4.16 17.03 8.53
C ARG A 202 4.60 16.74 9.97
N ASN A 203 5.74 16.08 10.15
CA ASN A 203 6.22 15.66 11.48
C ASN A 203 7.31 16.59 12.04
N ASN A 204 7.59 17.72 11.39
CA ASN A 204 8.62 18.69 11.79
C ASN A 204 10.00 18.01 12.03
N ILE A 205 10.40 17.11 11.14
CA ILE A 205 11.63 16.33 11.29
C ILE A 205 12.84 17.25 11.11
N ARG A 206 13.74 17.23 12.10
CA ARG A 206 14.96 18.03 12.09
C ARG A 206 16.18 17.29 11.55
N ASN A 207 16.28 15.99 11.82
CA ASN A 207 17.39 15.17 11.33
C ASN A 207 16.99 14.44 10.02
N VAL A 208 17.02 15.19 8.92
CA VAL A 208 16.68 14.69 7.58
C VAL A 208 17.70 13.64 7.10
N PRO A 209 19.03 13.84 7.24
CA PRO A 209 20.00 12.82 6.83
C PRO A 209 19.78 11.46 7.48
N PHE A 210 19.44 11.46 8.77
CA PHE A 210 19.12 10.21 9.46
C PHE A 210 17.86 9.54 8.90
N LEU A 211 16.81 10.31 8.59
CA LEU A 211 15.58 9.76 7.99
C LEU A 211 15.87 9.11 6.64
N GLU A 212 16.69 9.76 5.80
CA GLU A 212 17.12 9.23 4.51
C GLU A 212 17.92 7.93 4.69
N ASN A 213 18.90 7.93 5.58
CA ASN A 213 19.70 6.74 5.91
C ASN A 213 18.82 5.59 6.44
N LEU A 214 17.80 5.90 7.25
CA LEU A 214 16.84 4.90 7.72
C LEU A 214 16.00 4.34 6.56
N ALA A 215 15.52 5.18 5.65
CA ALA A 215 14.76 4.72 4.48
C ALA A 215 15.60 3.81 3.58
N HIS A 216 16.86 4.17 3.32
CA HIS A 216 17.81 3.32 2.59
C HIS A 216 18.07 1.99 3.31
N PHE A 217 18.30 2.04 4.63
CA PHE A 217 18.48 0.83 5.43
C PHE A 217 17.26 -0.11 5.36
N LEU A 218 16.05 0.44 5.47
CA LEU A 218 14.82 -0.35 5.37
C LEU A 218 14.62 -0.92 3.95
N ALA A 219 14.99 -0.18 2.90
CA ALA A 219 14.95 -0.66 1.53
C ALA A 219 15.92 -1.82 1.29
N ASP A 220 17.14 -1.72 1.79
CA ASP A 220 18.15 -2.79 1.69
C ASP A 220 17.77 -4.04 2.52
N ASN A 221 17.00 -3.87 3.57
CA ASN A 221 16.57 -4.94 4.45
C ASN A 221 15.07 -5.26 4.37
N ALA A 222 14.39 -4.90 3.27
CA ALA A 222 13.01 -5.26 3.04
C ALA A 222 12.82 -6.79 3.16
N GLY A 223 11.76 -7.23 3.85
CA GLY A 223 11.51 -8.65 4.11
C GLY A 223 12.37 -9.28 5.21
N LYS A 224 13.35 -8.58 5.78
CA LYS A 224 14.12 -9.10 6.92
C LYS A 224 13.50 -8.70 8.26
N ILE A 225 13.62 -9.57 9.24
CA ILE A 225 13.26 -9.24 10.62
C ILE A 225 14.25 -8.22 11.18
N ILE A 226 13.74 -7.07 11.61
CA ILE A 226 14.54 -5.96 12.09
C ILE A 226 14.03 -5.50 13.46
N SER A 227 14.96 -5.17 14.37
CA SER A 227 14.65 -4.50 15.63
C SER A 227 15.19 -3.07 15.65
N ALA A 228 14.52 -2.17 16.38
CA ALA A 228 15.02 -0.82 16.57
C ALA A 228 16.45 -0.80 17.16
N ASN A 229 16.79 -1.78 17.99
CA ASN A 229 18.14 -1.93 18.55
C ASN A 229 19.18 -2.32 17.49
N SER A 230 18.83 -3.20 16.54
CA SER A 230 19.73 -3.57 15.43
C SER A 230 19.97 -2.38 14.50
N ILE A 231 18.93 -1.58 14.21
CA ILE A 231 19.06 -0.34 13.46
C ILE A 231 19.95 0.66 14.21
N ALA A 232 19.72 0.87 15.51
CA ALA A 232 20.53 1.77 16.33
C ALA A 232 22.03 1.36 16.35
N LYS A 233 22.31 0.06 16.39
CA LYS A 233 23.69 -0.46 16.31
C LYS A 233 24.33 -0.16 14.95
N TYR A 234 23.58 -0.39 13.87
CA TYR A 234 24.04 -0.07 12.51
C TYR A 234 24.29 1.43 12.35
N MET A 235 23.35 2.29 12.72
CA MET A 235 23.48 3.74 12.59
C MET A 235 24.66 4.29 13.41
N ARG A 236 24.90 3.75 14.61
CA ARG A 236 26.11 4.10 15.40
C ARG A 236 27.40 3.74 14.69
N SER A 237 27.46 2.63 13.95
CA SER A 237 28.62 2.28 13.13
C SER A 237 28.87 3.23 11.96
N GLN A 238 27.82 3.98 11.57
CA GLN A 238 27.89 5.05 10.55
C GLN A 238 28.13 6.45 11.16
N GLY A 239 28.40 6.52 12.47
CA GLY A 239 28.66 7.79 13.16
C GLY A 239 27.40 8.51 13.67
N GLU A 240 26.24 7.93 13.53
CA GLU A 240 24.96 8.49 13.98
C GLU A 240 24.59 8.03 15.39
N ASN A 241 24.51 8.97 16.33
CA ASN A 241 24.09 8.65 17.71
C ASN A 241 22.59 8.89 17.89
N ILE A 242 21.79 7.86 17.67
CA ILE A 242 20.32 7.95 17.73
C ILE A 242 19.73 6.92 18.68
N THR A 243 18.60 7.29 19.31
CA THR A 243 17.90 6.41 20.26
C THR A 243 16.96 5.45 19.51
N SER A 244 16.70 4.27 20.07
CA SER A 244 15.74 3.32 19.54
C SER A 244 14.33 3.92 19.43
N THR A 245 13.95 4.81 20.37
CA THR A 245 12.66 5.52 20.32
C THR A 245 12.55 6.43 19.10
N ALA A 246 13.60 7.17 18.74
CA ALA A 246 13.59 8.02 17.55
C ALA A 246 13.48 7.17 16.26
N ILE A 247 14.18 6.01 16.22
CA ILE A 247 14.09 5.07 15.11
C ILE A 247 12.64 4.57 14.92
N ILE A 248 11.99 4.16 16.02
CA ILE A 248 10.59 3.70 16.01
C ILE A 248 9.67 4.80 15.47
N ASN A 249 9.85 6.05 15.94
CA ASN A 249 9.04 7.17 15.48
C ASN A 249 9.26 7.47 13.99
N TYR A 250 10.51 7.46 13.51
CA TYR A 250 10.80 7.73 12.11
C TYR A 250 10.29 6.62 11.19
N ALA A 251 10.43 5.34 11.59
CA ALA A 251 9.83 4.23 10.88
C ALA A 251 8.30 4.33 10.85
N LYS A 252 7.67 4.76 11.95
CA LYS A 252 6.24 5.04 12.02
C LYS A 252 5.84 6.13 11.02
N TYR A 253 6.57 7.23 10.91
CA TYR A 253 6.27 8.31 9.97
C TYR A 253 6.37 7.87 8.51
N LEU A 254 7.34 6.99 8.19
CA LEU A 254 7.43 6.36 6.86
C LEU A 254 6.23 5.45 6.58
N CYS A 255 5.74 4.70 7.58
CA CYS A 255 4.52 3.90 7.45
C CYS A 255 3.28 4.80 7.26
N GLU A 256 3.20 5.89 8.00
CA GLU A 256 2.08 6.84 7.92
C GLU A 256 1.96 7.51 6.55
N SER A 257 3.05 7.64 5.80
CA SER A 257 3.04 8.10 4.41
C SER A 257 2.66 7.02 3.39
N TYR A 258 2.37 5.80 3.85
CA TYR A 258 2.15 4.62 3.02
C TYR A 258 3.34 4.24 2.12
N MET A 259 4.54 4.77 2.38
CA MET A 259 5.74 4.39 1.62
C MET A 259 6.18 2.96 1.95
N ILE A 260 6.08 2.61 3.24
CA ILE A 260 6.39 1.27 3.76
C ILE A 260 5.25 0.74 4.62
N HIS A 261 5.18 -0.57 4.71
CA HIS A 261 4.25 -1.31 5.55
C HIS A 261 5.01 -2.08 6.61
N LYS A 262 4.66 -1.85 7.86
CA LYS A 262 5.14 -2.64 8.98
C LYS A 262 4.32 -3.90 9.13
N VAL A 263 4.96 -5.06 9.18
CA VAL A 263 4.31 -6.37 9.32
C VAL A 263 4.78 -7.04 10.60
N ASN A 264 3.82 -7.28 11.49
CA ASN A 264 4.07 -7.87 12.79
C ASN A 264 4.33 -9.38 12.66
N ARG A 265 5.05 -9.93 13.64
CA ARG A 265 5.26 -11.37 13.76
C ARG A 265 4.14 -12.04 14.55
N TYR A 266 3.81 -13.26 14.16
CA TYR A 266 2.77 -14.08 14.76
C TYR A 266 3.33 -15.46 15.15
N ASP A 267 3.25 -15.80 16.43
CA ASP A 267 3.58 -17.15 16.90
C ASP A 267 2.47 -18.11 16.50
N ILE A 268 2.77 -19.03 15.58
CA ILE A 268 1.80 -19.96 15.01
C ILE A 268 1.30 -20.94 16.09
N HIS A 269 2.15 -21.38 17.01
CA HIS A 269 1.80 -22.30 18.09
C HIS A 269 1.16 -21.59 19.29
N GLY A 270 1.78 -20.47 19.72
CA GLY A 270 1.30 -19.68 20.85
C GLY A 270 0.11 -18.80 20.54
N ARG A 271 -0.21 -18.61 19.25
CA ARG A 271 -1.29 -17.74 18.76
C ARG A 271 -1.21 -16.31 19.30
N LYS A 272 0.01 -15.77 19.36
CA LYS A 272 0.31 -14.44 19.89
C LYS A 272 1.01 -13.58 18.86
N ILE A 273 0.67 -12.30 18.83
CA ILE A 273 1.38 -11.29 18.04
C ILE A 273 2.56 -10.79 18.88
N PHE A 274 3.74 -10.70 18.27
CA PHE A 274 4.92 -10.11 18.92
C PHE A 274 4.90 -8.59 18.74
N GLU A 275 5.28 -7.86 19.76
CA GLU A 275 5.33 -6.39 19.76
C GLU A 275 6.64 -5.84 19.20
N SER A 276 7.62 -6.68 18.89
CA SER A 276 8.95 -6.29 18.44
C SER A 276 9.51 -7.21 17.37
N ASN A 277 10.52 -6.72 16.66
CA ASN A 277 11.17 -7.44 15.56
C ASN A 277 10.24 -7.66 14.37
N ASP A 278 9.92 -6.58 13.69
CA ASP A 278 8.99 -6.55 12.57
C ASP A 278 9.71 -6.73 11.23
N LYS A 279 8.97 -7.10 10.18
CA LYS A 279 9.39 -6.91 8.80
C LYS A 279 8.81 -5.62 8.23
N PHE A 280 9.50 -5.07 7.22
CA PHE A 280 9.03 -3.89 6.49
C PHE A 280 9.01 -4.21 5.00
N TYR A 281 7.93 -3.83 4.32
CA TYR A 281 7.77 -3.95 2.88
C TYR A 281 7.44 -2.58 2.28
N PHE A 282 7.89 -2.33 1.07
CA PHE A 282 7.61 -1.10 0.34
C PHE A 282 6.30 -1.24 -0.44
N GLU A 283 5.51 -0.17 -0.50
CA GLU A 283 4.30 -0.13 -1.32
C GLU A 283 4.61 -0.30 -2.80
N ASP A 284 5.74 0.26 -3.27
CA ASP A 284 6.20 0.16 -4.65
C ASP A 284 7.63 -0.35 -4.75
N ASN A 285 7.83 -1.42 -5.52
CA ASN A 285 9.16 -2.02 -5.71
C ASN A 285 10.11 -1.11 -6.50
N GLY A 286 9.59 -0.30 -7.40
CA GLY A 286 10.41 0.62 -8.16
C GLY A 286 11.03 1.68 -7.27
N ILE A 287 10.27 2.25 -6.33
CA ILE A 287 10.81 3.16 -5.31
C ILE A 287 11.85 2.44 -4.45
N ARG A 288 11.55 1.23 -3.98
CA ARG A 288 12.52 0.43 -3.22
C ARG A 288 13.82 0.21 -4.01
N ASN A 289 13.71 -0.16 -5.27
CA ASN A 289 14.86 -0.44 -6.13
C ASN A 289 15.67 0.83 -6.44
N SER A 290 15.02 2.00 -6.57
CA SER A 290 15.71 3.28 -6.78
C SER A 290 16.58 3.68 -5.57
N LEU A 291 16.15 3.31 -4.36
CA LEU A 291 16.89 3.59 -3.12
C LEU A 291 18.11 2.68 -2.93
N VAL A 292 17.97 1.39 -3.23
CA VAL A 292 19.06 0.43 -2.95
C VAL A 292 20.23 0.61 -3.92
N GLY A 293 19.94 0.88 -5.18
CA GLY A 293 20.98 1.00 -6.21
C GLY A 293 21.85 -0.26 -6.33
N GLY A 294 22.28 -0.67 -7.50
CA GLY A 294 23.22 -1.76 -7.67
C GLY A 294 22.65 -3.09 -8.17
N SER A 295 23.41 -4.18 -8.01
CA SER A 295 23.13 -5.48 -8.66
C SER A 295 21.85 -6.13 -8.13
N ARG A 296 20.86 -6.24 -9.02
CA ARG A 296 19.55 -6.85 -8.76
C ARG A 296 19.61 -8.32 -8.36
N GLU A 297 20.62 -9.03 -8.77
CA GLU A 297 20.77 -10.47 -8.53
C GLU A 297 20.86 -10.82 -7.04
N ARG A 298 21.49 -9.96 -6.24
CA ARG A 298 21.66 -10.19 -4.79
C ARG A 298 20.40 -9.96 -3.98
N ASP A 299 19.44 -9.20 -4.53
CA ASP A 299 18.27 -8.71 -3.80
C ASP A 299 16.95 -9.25 -4.34
N ILE A 300 16.98 -10.07 -5.38
CA ILE A 300 15.79 -10.52 -6.08
C ILE A 300 14.80 -11.26 -5.17
N GLU A 301 15.28 -12.04 -4.20
CA GLU A 301 14.44 -12.73 -3.23
C GLU A 301 13.59 -11.75 -2.41
N LYS A 302 14.22 -10.66 -1.92
CA LYS A 302 13.53 -9.61 -1.16
C LYS A 302 12.47 -8.88 -2.00
N VAL A 303 12.77 -8.64 -3.27
CA VAL A 303 11.84 -7.98 -4.19
C VAL A 303 10.63 -8.89 -4.47
N ILE A 304 10.86 -10.17 -4.70
CA ILE A 304 9.79 -11.15 -4.90
C ILE A 304 8.92 -11.28 -3.66
N GLU A 305 9.52 -11.38 -2.48
CA GLU A 305 8.79 -11.43 -1.22
C GLU A 305 7.93 -10.17 -1.02
N ASN A 306 8.48 -8.98 -1.35
CA ASN A 306 7.73 -7.71 -1.29
C ASN A 306 6.55 -7.68 -2.29
N ILE A 307 6.73 -8.19 -3.52
CA ILE A 307 5.66 -8.28 -4.53
C ILE A 307 4.55 -9.23 -4.05
N ILE A 308 4.92 -10.38 -3.49
CA ILE A 308 3.96 -11.35 -2.95
C ILE A 308 3.16 -10.72 -1.79
N TYR A 309 3.85 -10.03 -0.87
CA TYR A 309 3.20 -9.29 0.20
C TYR A 309 2.14 -8.31 -0.33
N ASN A 310 2.53 -7.42 -1.25
CA ASN A 310 1.64 -6.41 -1.81
C ASN A 310 0.43 -7.05 -2.52
N HIS A 311 0.64 -8.15 -3.22
CA HIS A 311 -0.45 -8.87 -3.89
C HIS A 311 -1.40 -9.55 -2.89
N LEU A 312 -0.89 -10.14 -1.80
CA LEU A 312 -1.71 -10.71 -0.72
C LEU A 312 -2.60 -9.66 -0.05
N VAL A 313 -2.04 -8.46 0.23
CA VAL A 313 -2.82 -7.32 0.75
C VAL A 313 -3.90 -6.90 -0.25
N ARG A 314 -3.58 -6.85 -1.55
CA ARG A 314 -4.55 -6.55 -2.63
C ARG A 314 -5.70 -7.56 -2.68
N LEU A 315 -5.41 -8.84 -2.47
CA LEU A 315 -6.42 -9.91 -2.36
C LEU A 315 -7.28 -9.80 -1.09
N GLY A 316 -7.01 -8.81 -0.22
CA GLY A 316 -7.78 -8.52 0.99
C GLY A 316 -7.36 -9.35 2.21
N TYR A 317 -6.16 -9.90 2.21
CA TYR A 317 -5.61 -10.56 3.39
C TYR A 317 -5.00 -9.55 4.36
N GLU A 318 -5.21 -9.78 5.64
CA GLU A 318 -4.35 -9.28 6.70
C GLU A 318 -3.14 -10.20 6.79
N VAL A 319 -1.93 -9.64 6.68
CA VAL A 319 -0.69 -10.40 6.53
C VAL A 319 0.19 -10.20 7.75
N MET A 320 0.68 -11.31 8.30
CA MET A 320 1.65 -11.36 9.39
C MET A 320 2.81 -12.29 9.02
N VAL A 321 3.96 -12.15 9.68
CA VAL A 321 5.08 -13.07 9.54
C VAL A 321 4.93 -14.21 10.54
N GLY A 322 4.98 -15.46 10.08
CA GLY A 322 4.82 -16.64 10.95
C GLY A 322 6.11 -17.02 11.65
N GLN A 323 6.05 -17.24 12.95
CA GLN A 323 7.15 -17.78 13.73
C GLN A 323 6.86 -19.21 14.16
N LEU A 324 7.77 -20.12 13.85
CA LEU A 324 7.83 -21.49 14.34
C LEU A 324 9.02 -21.67 15.29
N GLN A 325 9.07 -22.78 16.06
CA GLN A 325 10.24 -23.11 16.88
C GLN A 325 11.48 -23.34 16.02
N ALA A 326 11.32 -23.95 14.86
CA ALA A 326 12.41 -24.34 13.97
C ALA A 326 12.67 -23.37 12.81
N GLY A 327 11.86 -22.28 12.66
CA GLY A 327 12.01 -21.40 11.51
C GLY A 327 10.94 -20.33 11.40
N GLU A 328 10.85 -19.75 10.24
CA GLU A 328 9.92 -18.67 9.86
C GLU A 328 9.02 -19.14 8.72
N ILE A 329 7.81 -18.62 8.70
CA ILE A 329 6.91 -18.63 7.54
C ILE A 329 6.77 -17.19 7.08
N ASP A 330 7.07 -16.91 5.82
CA ASP A 330 7.07 -15.54 5.31
C ASP A 330 5.74 -14.86 5.56
N PHE A 331 4.61 -15.56 5.28
CA PHE A 331 3.30 -14.95 5.46
C PHE A 331 2.27 -15.90 6.08
N VAL A 332 1.67 -15.45 7.15
CA VAL A 332 0.41 -15.95 7.71
C VAL A 332 -0.67 -14.96 7.34
N CYS A 333 -1.58 -15.37 6.48
CA CYS A 333 -2.58 -14.49 5.90
C CYS A 333 -3.97 -14.84 6.41
N THR A 334 -4.72 -13.85 6.87
CA THR A 334 -6.09 -14.06 7.38
C THR A 334 -7.08 -13.13 6.66
N LYS A 335 -8.31 -13.60 6.46
CA LYS A 335 -9.43 -12.79 6.01
C LYS A 335 -10.55 -12.78 7.04
N ALA A 336 -11.50 -11.86 6.86
CA ALA A 336 -12.75 -11.89 7.60
C ALA A 336 -13.37 -13.29 7.50
N LYS A 337 -14.02 -13.77 8.58
CA LYS A 337 -14.60 -15.12 8.74
C LYS A 337 -13.59 -16.24 9.08
N GLY A 338 -12.35 -15.89 9.45
CA GLY A 338 -11.40 -16.90 9.94
C GLY A 338 -10.71 -17.72 8.86
N GLU A 339 -10.84 -17.35 7.59
CA GLU A 339 -10.02 -17.91 6.52
C GLU A 339 -8.55 -17.62 6.78
N ARG A 340 -7.73 -18.67 6.77
CA ARG A 340 -6.29 -18.58 6.96
C ARG A 340 -5.56 -19.34 5.87
N ILE A 341 -4.42 -18.81 5.45
CA ILE A 341 -3.48 -19.50 4.58
C ILE A 341 -2.05 -19.22 5.05
N TYR A 342 -1.13 -20.08 4.62
CA TYR A 342 0.30 -19.90 4.83
C TYR A 342 0.99 -19.80 3.48
N VAL A 343 1.90 -18.85 3.34
CA VAL A 343 2.63 -18.62 2.09
C VAL A 343 4.12 -18.49 2.37
N GLN A 344 4.91 -19.21 1.59
CA GLN A 344 6.36 -19.10 1.55
C GLN A 344 6.77 -18.52 0.20
N ALA A 345 7.70 -17.57 0.21
CA ALA A 345 8.22 -16.89 -0.96
C ALA A 345 9.63 -17.37 -1.27
N SER A 346 9.91 -17.72 -2.51
CA SER A 346 11.26 -18.10 -2.95
C SER A 346 11.57 -17.54 -4.33
N TYR A 347 12.84 -17.28 -4.63
CA TYR A 347 13.23 -16.95 -5.99
C TYR A 347 13.19 -18.19 -6.88
N ILE A 348 14.12 -19.09 -6.70
CA ILE A 348 14.22 -20.35 -7.47
C ILE A 348 14.50 -21.49 -6.48
N ILE A 349 13.77 -22.56 -6.62
CA ILE A 349 14.00 -23.81 -5.91
C ILE A 349 14.82 -24.72 -6.81
N ALA A 350 16.14 -24.63 -6.67
CA ALA A 350 17.09 -25.28 -7.57
C ALA A 350 17.66 -26.61 -7.01
N ASP A 351 17.57 -26.83 -5.70
CA ASP A 351 18.17 -27.95 -5.01
C ASP A 351 17.33 -28.43 -3.81
N ASP A 352 17.65 -29.63 -3.32
CA ASP A 352 16.94 -30.27 -2.20
C ASP A 352 17.02 -29.46 -0.89
N ASN A 353 18.11 -28.73 -0.64
CA ASN A 353 18.24 -27.93 0.58
C ASN A 353 17.28 -26.75 0.55
N THR A 354 17.19 -26.06 -0.59
CA THR A 354 16.22 -24.96 -0.78
C THR A 354 14.80 -25.52 -0.73
N TYR A 355 14.55 -26.66 -1.35
CA TYR A 355 13.26 -27.33 -1.28
C TYR A 355 12.86 -27.65 0.16
N GLU A 356 13.71 -28.29 0.93
CA GLU A 356 13.41 -28.64 2.33
C GLU A 356 13.25 -27.39 3.20
N ARG A 357 13.96 -26.31 2.95
CA ARG A 357 13.78 -25.04 3.66
C ARG A 357 12.39 -24.47 3.40
N GLU A 358 11.94 -24.39 2.16
CA GLU A 358 10.68 -23.72 1.79
C GLU A 358 9.45 -24.62 2.10
N PHE A 359 9.51 -25.89 1.76
CA PHE A 359 8.40 -26.82 2.01
C PHE A 359 8.40 -27.40 3.43
N GLY A 360 9.58 -27.63 4.00
CA GLY A 360 9.73 -28.24 5.32
C GLY A 360 9.09 -27.43 6.43
N ASN A 361 9.29 -26.10 6.42
CA ASN A 361 8.65 -25.20 7.38
C ASN A 361 7.11 -25.27 7.30
N LEU A 362 6.54 -25.32 6.10
CA LEU A 362 5.09 -25.46 5.90
C LEU A 362 4.56 -26.83 6.36
N ARG A 363 5.32 -27.92 6.13
CA ARG A 363 4.98 -29.28 6.62
C ARG A 363 4.99 -29.38 8.15
N ALA A 364 5.78 -28.53 8.82
CA ALA A 364 5.82 -28.50 10.29
C ALA A 364 4.54 -27.94 10.90
N ILE A 365 3.74 -27.19 10.15
CA ILE A 365 2.44 -26.67 10.60
C ILE A 365 1.40 -27.79 10.55
N LYS A 366 0.86 -28.18 11.70
CA LYS A 366 -0.04 -29.34 11.89
C LYS A 366 -1.52 -29.02 11.78
N ASP A 367 -1.88 -27.95 11.09
CA ASP A 367 -3.27 -27.62 10.81
C ASP A 367 -3.64 -27.87 9.34
N ASN A 368 -4.93 -27.75 9.02
CA ASN A 368 -5.50 -28.04 7.70
C ASN A 368 -5.69 -26.79 6.83
N TYR A 369 -5.15 -25.64 7.23
CA TYR A 369 -5.24 -24.46 6.39
C TYR A 369 -4.37 -24.61 5.12
N PRO A 370 -4.81 -24.05 3.99
CA PRO A 370 -4.05 -24.11 2.74
C PRO A 370 -2.64 -23.54 2.89
N LYS A 371 -1.68 -24.19 2.24
CA LYS A 371 -0.28 -23.86 2.27
C LYS A 371 0.23 -23.68 0.84
N TYR A 372 0.97 -22.62 0.60
CA TYR A 372 1.47 -22.25 -0.71
C TYR A 372 2.97 -21.96 -0.68
N VAL A 373 3.67 -22.39 -1.70
CA VAL A 373 5.01 -21.92 -2.06
C VAL A 373 4.87 -21.15 -3.36
N ILE A 374 5.34 -19.90 -3.40
CA ILE A 374 5.29 -19.05 -4.58
C ILE A 374 6.72 -18.73 -5.01
N SER A 375 7.08 -19.08 -6.25
CA SER A 375 8.45 -18.91 -6.74
C SER A 375 8.50 -18.55 -8.23
N MET A 376 9.71 -18.22 -8.68
CA MET A 376 10.06 -18.05 -10.10
C MET A 376 10.70 -19.32 -10.69
N THR A 377 10.56 -20.47 -10.04
CA THR A 377 11.14 -21.73 -10.52
C THR A 377 10.65 -22.04 -11.95
N PRO A 378 11.54 -22.20 -12.94
CA PRO A 378 11.17 -22.49 -14.31
C PRO A 378 10.32 -23.76 -14.42
N LEU A 379 9.41 -23.78 -15.40
CA LEU A 379 8.50 -24.89 -15.72
C LEU A 379 7.44 -25.20 -14.64
N VAL A 380 7.50 -24.58 -13.47
CA VAL A 380 6.44 -24.68 -12.49
C VAL A 380 5.35 -23.67 -12.85
N THR A 381 4.17 -24.16 -13.23
CA THR A 381 2.97 -23.33 -13.35
C THR A 381 2.11 -23.47 -12.12
N LYS A 382 1.76 -24.71 -11.77
CA LYS A 382 1.08 -25.15 -10.56
C LYS A 382 1.40 -26.63 -10.35
N SER A 383 1.81 -26.98 -9.14
CA SER A 383 1.98 -28.36 -8.71
C SER A 383 1.52 -28.50 -7.26
N ASP A 384 1.26 -29.72 -6.82
CA ASP A 384 0.94 -30.05 -5.43
C ASP A 384 1.97 -31.03 -4.90
N ASP A 385 2.44 -30.79 -3.68
CA ASP A 385 3.34 -31.68 -2.99
C ASP A 385 2.84 -31.86 -1.55
N ASN A 386 2.30 -33.02 -1.26
CA ASN A 386 1.81 -33.39 0.08
C ASN A 386 0.82 -32.36 0.69
N GLY A 387 -0.06 -31.81 -0.13
CA GLY A 387 -1.03 -30.78 0.27
C GLY A 387 -0.48 -29.35 0.33
N ILE A 388 0.72 -29.11 -0.19
CA ILE A 388 1.30 -27.78 -0.36
C ILE A 388 1.28 -27.43 -1.84
N THR A 389 0.57 -26.38 -2.18
CA THR A 389 0.46 -25.94 -3.58
C THR A 389 1.67 -25.07 -3.95
N HIS A 390 2.43 -25.47 -4.95
CA HIS A 390 3.51 -24.67 -5.53
C HIS A 390 3.00 -23.90 -6.75
N LEU A 391 3.12 -22.58 -6.74
CA LEU A 391 2.68 -21.70 -7.82
C LEU A 391 3.86 -20.89 -8.38
N HIS A 392 3.88 -20.73 -9.70
CA HIS A 392 4.76 -19.74 -10.31
C HIS A 392 4.27 -18.32 -9.99
N LEU A 393 5.18 -17.38 -9.69
CA LEU A 393 4.86 -15.99 -9.33
C LEU A 393 3.92 -15.33 -10.34
N ARG A 394 4.19 -15.44 -11.65
CA ARG A 394 3.36 -14.84 -12.69
C ARG A 394 1.91 -15.33 -12.62
N ARG A 395 1.71 -16.65 -12.45
CA ARG A 395 0.37 -17.23 -12.27
C ARG A 395 -0.33 -16.72 -10.99
N PHE A 396 0.41 -16.63 -9.91
CA PHE A 396 -0.12 -16.06 -8.67
C PHE A 396 -0.58 -14.62 -8.84
N LEU A 397 0.19 -13.80 -9.59
CA LEU A 397 -0.11 -12.38 -9.82
C LEU A 397 -1.30 -12.15 -10.77
N THR A 398 -1.63 -13.13 -11.64
CA THR A 398 -2.77 -13.05 -12.57
C THR A 398 -4.01 -13.80 -12.06
N ASN A 399 -3.85 -14.95 -11.47
CA ASN A 399 -4.97 -15.82 -11.09
C ASN A 399 -5.19 -15.90 -9.57
N GLY A 400 -4.35 -15.23 -8.79
CA GLY A 400 -4.38 -15.33 -7.33
C GLY A 400 -4.04 -16.74 -6.84
N LEU A 401 -4.73 -17.15 -5.77
CA LEU A 401 -4.55 -18.45 -5.11
C LEU A 401 -5.60 -19.50 -5.57
N GLU A 402 -6.13 -19.38 -6.76
CA GLU A 402 -7.16 -20.30 -7.24
C GLU A 402 -6.67 -21.78 -7.17
N ARG A 403 -7.55 -22.60 -6.59
CA ARG A 403 -7.35 -24.05 -6.39
C ARG A 403 -7.45 -24.81 -7.69
#